data_f3de0b7afa9cf0ea93284593057841f3
#
_entry.id   f3de0b7afa9cf0ea93284593057841f3
#
_cell.length_a   1.000
_cell.length_b   1.000
_cell.length_c   1.000
_cell.angle_alpha   90.00
_cell.angle_beta   90.00
_cell.angle_gamma   90.00
#
_symmetry.space_group_name_H-M   'P 1'
#
loop_
_entity.id
_entity.type
_entity.pdbx_description
1 polymer ?
#
loop_
_entity_poly.entity_id
_entity_poly.type
_entity_poly.pdbx_seq_one_letter_code
_entity_poly.pdbx_strand_id
1 'polypeptide(L)'
;MMTHTSLEEILHERFGLSEFRPKQTEVIDNLVHGRHTLALLPTGYGKSLCYQVPSQILPGITLVVSPLIALMQDQVNSLIRRGLTNVTLLNSSIDRDQRDLRMAGIKSGAYKLVYVAPERFESGGFRQMLREIDVSLLVIDEAHCISQWGHDFRPQYRNLSGYLSHVPGATILALTATATPAVQKDIVQSLALPEMHVVVGSFDRPNLHLEVRGCRNNFEKDDYVERMLRSSSEPAIIYTSSRKETESLAQRLRQYGVKAAHYHAGMKQEIRQKAQHDFENETPPVIVCTVAFGMGIDKANVRHVVHYNLPGSLENYYQEAGRAGRDGQPATCTLLYQSKDIFTQRFLTDRNYPTNEQVLAVLKRISASAPDIVRAAEILEHIDIADSALNSALDVLKQNQLICQDSDGGYFAPQALSGSVRIDTTNMIRRKRRDQERLEAMISYAQQRCCRRLLILRYFGQQLNGNRCGACDVCSPRQLVNESQDSRFEVSLTPKARASTGTGSRFGHKQSAPKRALPSAADLSAAILKLTLELDGRVGRTSIALILAGSKAKKITEKQLDKSELYGRYNGFGEEALLAAIDNLVQEGSLRITSGLYPKLFITADGRGKLATM
;
A
#
# COMPACT_ATOMS: atom_id res chain seq x y z
N MET A 1 -21.32 39.72 9.74
CA MET A 1 -20.41 39.48 8.61
C MET A 1 -19.07 39.06 9.18
N MET A 2 -18.69 37.79 9.09
CA MET A 2 -17.33 37.37 9.43
C MET A 2 -16.43 37.84 8.28
N THR A 3 -15.45 38.67 8.59
CA THR A 3 -14.59 39.29 7.60
C THR A 3 -13.43 38.34 7.25
N HIS A 4 -13.06 38.24 5.97
CA HIS A 4 -11.86 37.54 5.49
C HIS A 4 -10.61 37.93 6.30
N THR A 5 -10.54 39.17 6.76
CA THR A 5 -9.46 39.69 7.59
C THR A 5 -9.20 38.89 8.86
N SER A 6 -10.24 38.34 9.52
CA SER A 6 -10.05 37.54 10.75
C SER A 6 -9.50 36.13 10.48
N LEU A 7 -9.79 35.55 9.32
CA LEU A 7 -9.25 34.25 8.92
C LEU A 7 -7.77 34.32 8.52
N GLU A 8 -7.40 35.41 7.83
CA GLU A 8 -6.01 35.66 7.41
C GLU A 8 -5.13 36.01 8.61
N GLU A 9 -5.66 36.76 9.60
CA GLU A 9 -4.97 37.02 10.86
C GLU A 9 -4.64 35.70 11.60
N ILE A 10 -5.62 34.80 11.76
CA ILE A 10 -5.41 33.49 12.39
C ILE A 10 -4.42 32.66 11.58
N LEU A 11 -4.53 32.68 10.25
CA LEU A 11 -3.60 31.96 9.36
C LEU A 11 -2.17 32.45 9.58
N HIS A 12 -1.98 33.75 9.64
CA HIS A 12 -0.66 34.36 9.84
C HIS A 12 -0.11 34.07 11.25
N GLU A 13 -0.90 34.37 12.30
CA GLU A 13 -0.43 34.30 13.69
C GLU A 13 -0.21 32.87 14.18
N ARG A 14 -1.09 31.94 13.81
CA ARG A 14 -1.09 30.56 14.33
C ARG A 14 -0.42 29.53 13.40
N PHE A 15 -0.43 29.83 12.10
CA PHE A 15 0.11 28.87 11.11
C PHE A 15 1.36 29.41 10.39
N GLY A 16 1.70 30.69 10.54
CA GLY A 16 2.87 31.33 9.94
C GLY A 16 2.79 31.42 8.41
N LEU A 17 1.56 31.49 7.88
CA LEU A 17 1.31 31.54 6.43
C LEU A 17 0.71 32.90 6.09
N SER A 18 1.12 33.50 4.97
CA SER A 18 0.70 34.83 4.53
C SER A 18 -0.68 34.84 3.86
N GLU A 19 -1.03 33.75 3.17
CA GLU A 19 -2.26 33.66 2.37
C GLU A 19 -2.73 32.20 2.22
N PHE A 20 -4.03 32.05 1.99
CA PHE A 20 -4.60 30.77 1.55
C PHE A 20 -4.31 30.52 0.07
N ARG A 21 -4.14 29.27 -0.29
CA ARG A 21 -4.12 28.87 -1.70
C ARG A 21 -5.51 29.04 -2.32
N PRO A 22 -5.63 29.35 -3.62
CA PRO A 22 -6.94 29.68 -4.24
C PRO A 22 -8.06 28.67 -3.97
N LYS A 23 -7.75 27.36 -3.99
CA LYS A 23 -8.76 26.34 -3.71
C LYS A 23 -9.06 26.16 -2.21
N GLN A 24 -8.17 26.56 -1.32
CA GLN A 24 -8.47 26.64 0.12
C GLN A 24 -9.46 27.76 0.39
N THR A 25 -9.24 28.94 -0.19
CA THR A 25 -10.18 30.09 -0.09
C THR A 25 -11.57 29.69 -0.57
N GLU A 26 -11.69 29.07 -1.75
CA GLU A 26 -12.98 28.62 -2.30
C GLU A 26 -13.70 27.63 -1.37
N VAL A 27 -12.97 26.69 -0.75
CA VAL A 27 -13.55 25.76 0.24
C VAL A 27 -14.01 26.52 1.48
N ILE A 28 -13.16 27.39 2.04
CA ILE A 28 -13.46 28.14 3.25
C ILE A 28 -14.67 29.06 3.04
N ASP A 29 -14.76 29.73 1.90
CA ASP A 29 -15.90 30.56 1.53
C ASP A 29 -17.20 29.77 1.48
N ASN A 30 -17.17 28.59 0.91
CA ASN A 30 -18.33 27.72 0.92
C ASN A 30 -18.77 27.37 2.34
N LEU A 31 -17.82 27.01 3.22
CA LEU A 31 -18.12 26.63 4.59
C LEU A 31 -18.69 27.77 5.42
N VAL A 32 -18.12 28.96 5.32
CA VAL A 32 -18.60 30.17 6.03
C VAL A 32 -20.02 30.53 5.59
N HIS A 33 -20.38 30.27 4.35
CA HIS A 33 -21.74 30.46 3.83
C HIS A 33 -22.69 29.28 4.03
N GLY A 34 -22.30 28.29 4.84
CA GLY A 34 -23.12 27.11 5.15
C GLY A 34 -23.30 26.13 3.99
N ARG A 35 -22.45 26.16 2.95
CA ARG A 35 -22.53 25.30 1.79
C ARG A 35 -21.75 24.00 2.00
N HIS A 36 -22.46 22.87 1.97
CA HIS A 36 -21.81 21.54 2.00
C HIS A 36 -20.81 21.41 0.86
N THR A 37 -19.60 20.94 1.15
CA THR A 37 -18.50 20.95 0.18
C THR A 37 -17.75 19.62 0.17
N LEU A 38 -17.56 19.04 -1.02
CA LEU A 38 -16.59 17.99 -1.28
C LEU A 38 -15.32 18.63 -1.86
N ALA A 39 -14.21 18.58 -1.13
CA ALA A 39 -12.95 19.16 -1.56
C ALA A 39 -11.91 18.07 -1.89
N LEU A 40 -11.50 18.06 -3.15
CA LEU A 40 -10.44 17.22 -3.64
C LEU A 40 -9.15 18.04 -3.76
N LEU A 41 -8.31 17.96 -2.76
CA LEU A 41 -7.07 18.71 -2.70
C LEU A 41 -5.89 17.75 -2.60
N PRO A 42 -4.89 17.82 -3.49
CA PRO A 42 -3.79 16.86 -3.51
C PRO A 42 -2.99 16.87 -2.21
N THR A 43 -2.21 15.81 -2.00
CA THR A 43 -1.31 15.70 -0.85
C THR A 43 -0.32 16.88 -0.82
N GLY A 44 -0.11 17.48 0.36
CA GLY A 44 0.73 18.67 0.52
C GLY A 44 0.06 20.00 0.14
N TYR A 45 -1.22 19.99 -0.25
CA TYR A 45 -1.96 21.23 -0.52
C TYR A 45 -2.42 21.97 0.73
N GLY A 46 -2.30 21.36 1.92
CA GLY A 46 -2.74 21.94 3.18
C GLY A 46 -4.25 21.77 3.44
N LYS A 47 -4.82 20.60 3.15
CA LYS A 47 -6.23 20.26 3.37
C LYS A 47 -6.75 20.62 4.75
N SER A 48 -5.95 20.35 5.79
CA SER A 48 -6.37 20.56 7.18
C SER A 48 -6.63 22.04 7.50
N LEU A 49 -5.97 22.97 6.81
CA LEU A 49 -6.20 24.41 7.00
C LEU A 49 -7.64 24.82 6.63
N CYS A 50 -8.27 24.10 5.67
CA CYS A 50 -9.63 24.39 5.26
C CYS A 50 -10.68 24.26 6.37
N TYR A 51 -10.37 23.56 7.46
CA TYR A 51 -11.25 23.42 8.62
C TYR A 51 -10.60 23.90 9.92
N GLN A 52 -9.28 23.77 10.07
CA GLN A 52 -8.59 24.19 11.30
C GLN A 52 -8.68 25.69 11.54
N VAL A 53 -8.53 26.51 10.50
CA VAL A 53 -8.64 27.97 10.62
C VAL A 53 -10.10 28.38 10.82
N PRO A 54 -11.08 27.97 10.00
CA PRO A 54 -12.49 28.31 10.23
C PRO A 54 -13.02 27.84 11.59
N SER A 55 -12.52 26.70 12.12
CA SER A 55 -12.95 26.20 13.44
C SER A 55 -12.76 27.20 14.57
N GLN A 56 -11.83 28.15 14.44
CA GLN A 56 -11.53 29.13 15.48
C GLN A 56 -12.55 30.25 15.52
N ILE A 57 -13.27 30.51 14.42
CA ILE A 57 -14.24 31.61 14.32
C ILE A 57 -15.69 31.15 14.22
N LEU A 58 -15.93 29.89 13.79
CA LEU A 58 -17.28 29.32 13.73
C LEU A 58 -17.89 29.23 15.13
N PRO A 59 -19.24 29.45 15.27
CA PRO A 59 -19.88 29.58 16.59
C PRO A 59 -19.76 28.29 17.42
N GLY A 60 -20.13 27.18 16.91
CA GLY A 60 -20.15 25.87 17.60
C GLY A 60 -18.82 25.12 17.55
N ILE A 61 -18.93 23.82 17.54
CA ILE A 61 -17.81 22.86 17.48
C ILE A 61 -17.57 22.43 16.03
N THR A 62 -16.31 22.32 15.63
CA THR A 62 -15.90 21.59 14.43
C THR A 62 -15.58 20.15 14.81
N LEU A 63 -16.36 19.20 14.31
CA LEU A 63 -16.17 17.76 14.53
C LEU A 63 -15.48 17.15 13.31
N VAL A 64 -14.30 16.53 13.49
CA VAL A 64 -13.50 15.93 12.41
C VAL A 64 -13.50 14.43 12.54
N VAL A 65 -14.11 13.73 11.59
CA VAL A 65 -14.05 12.27 11.47
C VAL A 65 -12.80 11.89 10.70
N SER A 66 -11.90 11.12 11.32
CA SER A 66 -10.66 10.65 10.69
C SER A 66 -10.47 9.15 10.89
N PRO A 67 -9.98 8.41 9.87
CA PRO A 67 -9.88 6.95 9.95
C PRO A 67 -8.69 6.43 10.74
N LEU A 68 -7.79 7.32 11.20
CA LEU A 68 -6.50 6.95 11.75
C LEU A 68 -6.20 7.63 13.08
N ILE A 69 -6.09 6.81 14.11
CA ILE A 69 -5.79 7.24 15.47
C ILE A 69 -4.46 8.02 15.54
N ALA A 70 -3.40 7.52 14.88
CA ALA A 70 -2.10 8.17 14.86
C ALA A 70 -2.16 9.57 14.23
N LEU A 71 -2.86 9.70 13.10
CA LEU A 71 -3.04 10.98 12.42
C LEU A 71 -3.78 12.01 13.30
N MET A 72 -4.86 11.57 13.98
CA MET A 72 -5.59 12.44 14.91
C MET A 72 -4.68 12.96 16.03
N GLN A 73 -3.85 12.09 16.60
CA GLN A 73 -2.92 12.47 17.66
C GLN A 73 -1.88 13.48 17.17
N ASP A 74 -1.31 13.24 15.99
CA ASP A 74 -0.33 14.13 15.37
C ASP A 74 -0.93 15.51 15.04
N GLN A 75 -2.18 15.55 14.53
CA GLN A 75 -2.90 16.80 14.27
C GLN A 75 -3.14 17.60 15.56
N VAL A 76 -3.64 16.93 16.61
CA VAL A 76 -3.87 17.58 17.93
C VAL A 76 -2.56 18.10 18.51
N ASN A 77 -1.51 17.28 18.52
CA ASN A 77 -0.20 17.68 19.04
C ASN A 77 0.40 18.88 18.25
N SER A 78 0.22 18.88 16.94
CA SER A 78 0.69 19.98 16.07
C SER A 78 -0.05 21.28 16.37
N LEU A 79 -1.38 21.22 16.57
CA LEU A 79 -2.18 22.40 16.92
C LEU A 79 -1.84 22.95 18.30
N ILE A 80 -1.66 22.09 19.29
CA ILE A 80 -1.23 22.50 20.65
C ILE A 80 0.14 23.20 20.59
N ARG A 81 1.10 22.68 19.83
CA ARG A 81 2.40 23.34 19.64
C ARG A 81 2.29 24.73 18.98
N ARG A 82 1.24 24.98 18.21
CA ARG A 82 0.91 26.29 17.62
C ARG A 82 0.12 27.20 18.54
N GLY A 83 -0.10 26.79 19.80
CA GLY A 83 -0.84 27.55 20.80
C GLY A 83 -2.37 27.43 20.69
N LEU A 84 -2.89 26.48 19.90
CA LEU A 84 -4.32 26.17 19.83
C LEU A 84 -4.62 25.06 20.83
N THR A 85 -5.02 25.42 22.06
CA THR A 85 -5.25 24.48 23.17
C THR A 85 -6.69 23.99 23.27
N ASN A 86 -7.63 24.64 22.54
CA ASN A 86 -9.06 24.30 22.48
C ASN A 86 -9.34 23.12 21.51
N VAL A 87 -8.44 22.15 21.46
CA VAL A 87 -8.54 20.98 20.58
C VAL A 87 -8.43 19.68 21.39
N THR A 88 -9.17 18.65 20.97
CA THR A 88 -9.12 17.33 21.59
C THR A 88 -9.40 16.21 20.59
N LEU A 89 -9.30 14.94 21.04
CA LEU A 89 -9.67 13.78 20.27
C LEU A 89 -10.41 12.74 21.11
N LEU A 90 -11.27 11.94 20.46
CA LEU A 90 -11.99 10.81 21.02
C LEU A 90 -11.78 9.58 20.14
N ASN A 91 -11.01 8.60 20.60
CA ASN A 91 -10.76 7.34 19.90
C ASN A 91 -10.70 6.16 20.90
N SER A 92 -10.33 4.98 20.43
CA SER A 92 -10.24 3.76 21.26
C SER A 92 -8.97 3.66 22.10
N SER A 93 -7.97 4.53 21.87
CA SER A 93 -6.69 4.48 22.60
C SER A 93 -6.69 5.23 23.94
N ILE A 94 -7.72 6.05 24.20
CA ILE A 94 -7.87 6.78 25.48
C ILE A 94 -8.64 5.95 26.49
N ASP A 95 -8.18 5.98 27.73
CA ASP A 95 -8.86 5.33 28.85
C ASP A 95 -10.24 5.95 29.15
N ARG A 96 -10.98 5.30 30.03
CA ARG A 96 -12.36 5.70 30.35
C ARG A 96 -12.41 7.06 31.01
N ASP A 97 -11.53 7.33 31.97
CA ASP A 97 -11.55 8.57 32.75
C ASP A 97 -11.20 9.77 31.88
N GLN A 98 -10.16 9.63 31.05
CA GLN A 98 -9.79 10.64 30.05
C GLN A 98 -10.90 10.90 29.04
N ARG A 99 -11.57 9.83 28.60
CA ARG A 99 -12.71 9.97 27.70
C ARG A 99 -13.85 10.76 28.31
N ASP A 100 -14.23 10.42 29.55
CA ASP A 100 -15.35 11.05 30.25
C ASP A 100 -15.02 12.52 30.55
N LEU A 101 -13.77 12.85 30.92
CA LEU A 101 -13.29 14.23 31.07
C LEU A 101 -13.38 15.03 29.77
N ARG A 102 -12.92 14.45 28.66
CA ARG A 102 -12.99 15.11 27.34
C ARG A 102 -14.42 15.30 26.87
N MET A 103 -15.30 14.33 27.10
CA MET A 103 -16.72 14.45 26.79
C MET A 103 -17.40 15.57 27.61
N ALA A 104 -17.06 15.72 28.88
CA ALA A 104 -17.53 16.82 29.70
C ALA A 104 -17.03 18.17 29.17
N GLY A 105 -15.75 18.26 28.78
CA GLY A 105 -15.17 19.45 28.17
C GLY A 105 -15.80 19.83 26.81
N ILE A 106 -16.19 18.83 26.00
CA ILE A 106 -16.93 19.05 24.75
C ILE A 106 -18.30 19.66 25.04
N LYS A 107 -19.05 19.10 26.01
CA LYS A 107 -20.36 19.59 26.42
C LYS A 107 -20.30 21.02 27.00
N SER A 108 -19.26 21.37 27.72
CA SER A 108 -19.07 22.69 28.29
C SER A 108 -18.56 23.73 27.29
N GLY A 109 -18.24 23.35 26.04
CA GLY A 109 -17.70 24.25 25.01
C GLY A 109 -16.22 24.58 25.21
N ALA A 110 -15.47 23.83 26.02
CA ALA A 110 -14.03 24.00 26.21
C ALA A 110 -13.21 23.72 24.94
N TYR A 111 -13.77 22.98 24.00
CA TYR A 111 -13.11 22.62 22.76
C TYR A 111 -13.85 23.19 21.53
N LYS A 112 -13.08 23.73 20.58
CA LYS A 112 -13.57 24.19 19.28
C LYS A 112 -13.36 23.17 18.17
N LEU A 113 -12.35 22.32 18.31
CA LEU A 113 -12.00 21.33 17.30
C LEU A 113 -11.87 19.95 17.97
N VAL A 114 -12.68 19.01 17.52
CA VAL A 114 -12.77 17.66 18.12
C VAL A 114 -12.54 16.61 17.02
N TYR A 115 -11.45 15.85 17.14
CA TYR A 115 -11.20 14.71 16.25
C TYR A 115 -11.84 13.45 16.81
N VAL A 116 -12.53 12.68 15.96
CA VAL A 116 -13.21 11.45 16.37
C VAL A 116 -12.97 10.32 15.40
N ALA A 117 -12.84 9.10 15.94
CA ALA A 117 -12.84 7.91 15.12
C ALA A 117 -14.29 7.56 14.68
N PRO A 118 -14.50 7.04 13.46
CA PRO A 118 -15.84 6.79 12.92
C PRO A 118 -16.66 5.82 13.78
N GLU A 119 -16.01 4.88 14.49
CA GLU A 119 -16.65 3.90 15.39
C GLU A 119 -17.35 4.57 16.57
N ARG A 120 -16.99 5.80 16.92
CA ARG A 120 -17.63 6.54 18.03
C ARG A 120 -19.10 6.83 17.73
N PHE A 121 -19.49 6.96 16.48
CA PHE A 121 -20.89 7.18 16.09
C PHE A 121 -21.79 5.95 16.36
N GLU A 122 -21.22 4.77 16.56
CA GLU A 122 -21.98 3.58 16.96
C GLU A 122 -22.41 3.63 18.43
N SER A 123 -21.72 4.43 19.27
CA SER A 123 -22.05 4.61 20.69
C SER A 123 -23.30 5.47 20.89
N GLY A 124 -24.32 4.93 21.58
CA GLY A 124 -25.56 5.65 21.89
C GLY A 124 -25.32 6.92 22.71
N GLY A 125 -24.43 6.87 23.71
CA GLY A 125 -24.08 8.04 24.53
C GLY A 125 -23.39 9.15 23.75
N PHE A 126 -22.54 8.80 22.77
CA PHE A 126 -21.93 9.79 21.88
C PHE A 126 -22.97 10.45 20.96
N ARG A 127 -23.86 9.68 20.37
CA ARG A 127 -24.94 10.22 19.52
C ARG A 127 -25.90 11.10 20.32
N GLN A 128 -26.19 10.76 21.57
CA GLN A 128 -27.00 11.61 22.44
C GLN A 128 -26.28 12.94 22.71
N MET A 129 -25.00 12.90 23.05
CA MET A 129 -24.19 14.11 23.25
C MET A 129 -24.20 15.03 22.02
N LEU A 130 -24.09 14.47 20.80
CA LEU A 130 -24.11 15.27 19.56
C LEU A 130 -25.42 16.05 19.36
N ARG A 131 -26.54 15.60 19.92
CA ARG A 131 -27.82 16.32 19.88
C ARG A 131 -27.91 17.46 20.90
N GLU A 132 -27.07 17.42 21.93
CA GLU A 132 -27.05 18.37 23.03
C GLU A 132 -26.05 19.52 22.80
N ILE A 133 -25.18 19.41 21.82
CA ILE A 133 -24.14 20.40 21.51
C ILE A 133 -24.37 21.03 20.13
N ASP A 134 -23.88 22.25 19.96
CA ASP A 134 -23.89 22.95 18.66
C ASP A 134 -22.67 22.53 17.84
N VAL A 135 -22.90 21.74 16.77
CA VAL A 135 -21.88 21.35 15.79
C VAL A 135 -22.07 22.22 14.55
N SER A 136 -21.21 23.21 14.36
CA SER A 136 -21.26 24.10 13.20
C SER A 136 -20.68 23.50 11.94
N LEU A 137 -19.66 22.65 12.09
CA LEU A 137 -18.96 22.01 10.96
C LEU A 137 -18.66 20.54 11.27
N LEU A 138 -19.11 19.65 10.40
CA LEU A 138 -18.70 18.25 10.39
C LEU A 138 -17.75 18.01 9.22
N VAL A 139 -16.52 17.64 9.53
CA VAL A 139 -15.49 17.33 8.55
C VAL A 139 -15.34 15.81 8.45
N ILE A 140 -15.36 15.29 7.24
CA ILE A 140 -15.10 13.89 6.92
C ILE A 140 -13.75 13.85 6.19
N ASP A 141 -12.69 13.61 6.94
CA ASP A 141 -11.35 13.49 6.38
C ASP A 141 -11.18 12.11 5.74
N GLU A 142 -10.32 12.03 4.71
CA GLU A 142 -10.14 10.86 3.83
C GLU A 142 -11.49 10.32 3.31
N ALA A 143 -12.35 11.23 2.83
CA ALA A 143 -13.73 10.93 2.41
C ALA A 143 -13.84 9.85 1.33
N HIS A 144 -12.74 9.49 0.63
CA HIS A 144 -12.70 8.34 -0.26
C HIS A 144 -13.03 7.01 0.45
N CYS A 145 -12.88 6.96 1.80
CA CYS A 145 -13.26 5.81 2.62
C CYS A 145 -14.79 5.56 2.64
N ILE A 146 -15.62 6.57 2.32
CA ILE A 146 -17.08 6.42 2.20
C ILE A 146 -17.42 5.54 0.99
N SER A 147 -16.67 5.71 -0.09
CA SER A 147 -16.99 5.14 -1.37
C SER A 147 -16.55 3.67 -1.46
N GLN A 148 -17.47 2.81 -1.88
CA GLN A 148 -17.12 1.44 -2.28
C GLN A 148 -16.20 1.40 -3.52
N TRP A 149 -16.08 2.51 -4.23
CA TRP A 149 -15.16 2.72 -5.34
C TRP A 149 -13.84 3.35 -4.87
N GLY A 150 -13.69 3.69 -3.58
CA GLY A 150 -12.47 4.19 -2.96
C GLY A 150 -11.44 3.07 -2.76
N HIS A 151 -10.16 3.41 -2.74
CA HIS A 151 -9.06 2.44 -2.57
C HIS A 151 -8.89 1.96 -1.11
N ASP A 152 -9.47 2.66 -0.14
CA ASP A 152 -9.50 2.30 1.29
C ASP A 152 -10.94 2.41 1.84
N PHE A 153 -11.85 1.61 1.26
CA PHE A 153 -13.25 1.59 1.70
C PHE A 153 -13.38 1.09 3.13
N ARG A 154 -14.12 1.84 3.96
CA ARG A 154 -14.42 1.51 5.35
C ARG A 154 -15.93 1.51 5.60
N PRO A 155 -16.53 0.38 6.01
CA PRO A 155 -17.98 0.29 6.26
C PRO A 155 -18.49 1.35 7.24
N GLN A 156 -17.72 1.67 8.29
CA GLN A 156 -18.06 2.68 9.29
C GLN A 156 -18.21 4.09 8.67
N TYR A 157 -17.39 4.41 7.65
CA TYR A 157 -17.50 5.67 6.93
C TYR A 157 -18.78 5.77 6.10
N ARG A 158 -19.22 4.66 5.51
CA ARG A 158 -20.47 4.63 4.74
C ARG A 158 -21.69 4.88 5.60
N ASN A 159 -21.66 4.45 6.86
CA ASN A 159 -22.74 4.64 7.81
C ASN A 159 -22.87 6.10 8.29
N LEU A 160 -21.87 6.97 8.01
CA LEU A 160 -21.89 8.36 8.47
C LEU A 160 -23.12 9.14 7.99
N SER A 161 -23.64 8.86 6.78
CA SER A 161 -24.86 9.50 6.29
C SER A 161 -26.06 9.30 7.24
N GLY A 162 -26.19 8.13 7.85
CA GLY A 162 -27.25 7.85 8.84
C GLY A 162 -27.10 8.64 10.14
N TYR A 163 -25.91 9.18 10.40
CA TYR A 163 -25.64 9.96 11.62
C TYR A 163 -25.70 11.47 11.42
N LEU A 164 -25.85 11.97 10.19
CA LEU A 164 -25.97 13.41 9.90
C LEU A 164 -27.17 14.06 10.61
N SER A 165 -28.25 13.29 10.82
CA SER A 165 -29.41 13.74 11.57
C SER A 165 -29.15 14.05 13.06
N HIS A 166 -27.99 13.63 13.59
CA HIS A 166 -27.61 13.91 14.98
C HIS A 166 -26.84 15.24 15.12
N VAL A 167 -26.49 15.87 14.02
CA VAL A 167 -25.82 17.17 13.94
C VAL A 167 -26.59 18.12 13.01
N PRO A 168 -27.87 18.41 13.35
CA PRO A 168 -28.72 19.23 12.49
C PRO A 168 -28.13 20.62 12.35
N GLY A 169 -28.08 21.16 11.13
CA GLY A 169 -27.54 22.49 10.85
C GLY A 169 -26.01 22.54 10.67
N ALA A 170 -25.28 21.45 10.90
CA ALA A 170 -23.85 21.40 10.62
C ALA A 170 -23.58 21.51 9.12
N THR A 171 -22.65 22.39 8.74
CA THR A 171 -22.08 22.37 7.39
C THR A 171 -21.20 21.12 7.24
N ILE A 172 -21.28 20.43 6.09
CA ILE A 172 -20.50 19.21 5.86
C ILE A 172 -19.32 19.53 4.93
N LEU A 173 -18.12 19.18 5.36
CA LEU A 173 -16.91 19.20 4.55
C LEU A 173 -16.39 17.79 4.38
N ALA A 174 -16.44 17.24 3.17
CA ALA A 174 -15.78 16.00 2.83
C ALA A 174 -14.44 16.31 2.14
N LEU A 175 -13.33 15.79 2.69
CA LEU A 175 -11.96 16.05 2.21
C LEU A 175 -11.31 14.76 1.75
N THR A 176 -10.63 14.81 0.60
CA THR A 176 -9.75 13.72 0.15
C THR A 176 -8.65 14.23 -0.76
N ALA A 177 -7.54 13.47 -0.85
CA ALA A 177 -6.46 13.73 -1.81
C ALA A 177 -6.63 12.94 -3.10
N THR A 178 -7.40 11.86 -3.10
CA THR A 178 -7.43 10.87 -4.17
C THR A 178 -8.85 10.38 -4.40
N ALA A 179 -9.53 10.94 -5.38
CA ALA A 179 -10.85 10.46 -5.80
C ALA A 179 -11.02 10.64 -7.31
N THR A 180 -11.22 9.52 -8.01
CA THR A 180 -11.63 9.53 -9.42
C THR A 180 -13.03 10.11 -9.57
N PRO A 181 -13.47 10.55 -10.77
CA PRO A 181 -14.83 11.07 -10.97
C PRO A 181 -15.94 10.12 -10.48
N ALA A 182 -15.72 8.81 -10.62
CA ALA A 182 -16.67 7.81 -10.11
C ALA A 182 -16.74 7.81 -8.57
N VAL A 183 -15.59 7.95 -7.90
CA VAL A 183 -15.52 8.04 -6.43
C VAL A 183 -16.15 9.33 -5.93
N GLN A 184 -15.92 10.46 -6.59
CA GLN A 184 -16.54 11.75 -6.26
C GLN A 184 -18.06 11.66 -6.26
N LYS A 185 -18.62 11.10 -7.33
CA LYS A 185 -20.07 10.90 -7.48
C LYS A 185 -20.62 9.98 -6.39
N ASP A 186 -19.94 8.89 -6.07
CA ASP A 186 -20.38 7.94 -5.05
C ASP A 186 -20.32 8.55 -3.63
N ILE A 187 -19.34 9.41 -3.34
CA ILE A 187 -19.27 10.14 -2.05
C ILE A 187 -20.52 11.02 -1.87
N VAL A 188 -20.83 11.86 -2.86
CA VAL A 188 -21.98 12.75 -2.82
C VAL A 188 -23.29 11.97 -2.66
N GLN A 189 -23.45 10.89 -3.42
CA GLN A 189 -24.62 10.00 -3.33
C GLN A 189 -24.72 9.29 -1.98
N SER A 190 -23.60 8.79 -1.45
CA SER A 190 -23.56 8.08 -0.18
C SER A 190 -23.82 8.98 1.02
N LEU A 191 -23.47 10.26 0.94
CA LEU A 191 -23.80 11.25 1.97
C LEU A 191 -25.24 11.76 1.86
N ALA A 192 -25.96 11.44 0.78
CA ALA A 192 -27.30 11.95 0.48
C ALA A 192 -27.40 13.48 0.44
N LEU A 193 -26.35 14.16 -0.04
CA LEU A 193 -26.22 15.62 -0.14
C LEU A 193 -26.07 16.04 -1.61
N PRO A 194 -27.14 16.00 -2.44
CA PRO A 194 -27.05 16.27 -3.88
C PRO A 194 -26.59 17.70 -4.20
N GLU A 195 -26.86 18.65 -3.32
CA GLU A 195 -26.48 20.08 -3.46
C GLU A 195 -25.04 20.37 -2.99
N MET A 196 -24.23 19.32 -2.73
CA MET A 196 -22.86 19.49 -2.27
C MET A 196 -21.98 20.13 -3.37
N HIS A 197 -21.31 21.22 -3.02
CA HIS A 197 -20.36 21.89 -3.91
C HIS A 197 -19.09 21.02 -4.06
N VAL A 198 -18.63 20.81 -5.28
CA VAL A 198 -17.42 20.01 -5.55
C VAL A 198 -16.29 20.93 -5.96
N VAL A 199 -15.28 21.05 -5.09
CA VAL A 199 -14.07 21.84 -5.32
C VAL A 199 -12.91 20.91 -5.63
N VAL A 200 -12.38 20.99 -6.85
CA VAL A 200 -11.30 20.12 -7.31
C VAL A 200 -10.02 20.95 -7.51
N GLY A 201 -9.01 20.64 -6.71
CA GLY A 201 -7.65 21.16 -6.92
C GLY A 201 -6.94 20.45 -8.07
N SER A 202 -5.83 21.01 -8.51
CA SER A 202 -5.01 20.37 -9.53
C SER A 202 -4.28 19.15 -8.96
N PHE A 203 -4.40 17.99 -9.61
CA PHE A 203 -3.57 16.83 -9.33
C PHE A 203 -2.16 16.96 -9.93
N ASP A 204 -1.89 18.04 -10.63
CA ASP A 204 -0.56 18.30 -11.15
C ASP A 204 0.42 18.73 -10.04
N ARG A 205 1.57 18.11 -10.04
CA ARG A 205 2.69 18.40 -9.15
C ARG A 205 3.93 18.70 -10.01
N PRO A 206 4.05 19.94 -10.54
CA PRO A 206 5.08 20.29 -11.52
C PRO A 206 6.52 20.13 -11.00
N ASN A 207 6.71 20.22 -9.69
CA ASN A 207 8.02 20.04 -9.05
C ASN A 207 8.46 18.56 -8.92
N LEU A 208 7.60 17.60 -9.23
CA LEU A 208 7.96 16.18 -9.16
C LEU A 208 8.45 15.67 -10.52
N HIS A 209 9.63 15.09 -10.54
CA HIS A 209 10.09 14.25 -11.65
C HIS A 209 9.61 12.82 -11.43
N LEU A 210 8.75 12.34 -12.34
CA LEU A 210 8.18 11.00 -12.27
C LEU A 210 8.93 10.08 -13.24
N GLU A 211 9.46 8.97 -12.73
CA GLU A 211 10.15 8.00 -13.58
C GLU A 211 9.77 6.55 -13.25
N VAL A 212 9.81 5.70 -14.29
CA VAL A 212 9.65 4.25 -14.17
C VAL A 212 10.88 3.60 -14.74
N ARG A 213 11.55 2.79 -13.91
CA ARG A 213 12.72 2.02 -14.31
C ARG A 213 12.40 0.54 -14.33
N GLY A 214 12.54 -0.08 -15.52
CA GLY A 214 12.45 -1.53 -15.65
C GLY A 214 13.68 -2.19 -15.02
N CYS A 215 13.45 -3.16 -14.12
CA CYS A 215 14.50 -3.94 -13.47
C CYS A 215 14.28 -5.42 -13.76
N ARG A 216 15.33 -6.14 -14.16
CA ARG A 216 15.26 -7.58 -14.43
C ARG A 216 15.23 -8.42 -13.15
N ASN A 217 15.88 -7.92 -12.09
CA ASN A 217 16.03 -8.63 -10.82
C ASN A 217 16.18 -7.65 -9.64
N ASN A 218 16.22 -8.18 -8.42
CA ASN A 218 16.37 -7.37 -7.21
C ASN A 218 17.75 -6.74 -7.10
N PHE A 219 18.79 -7.34 -7.69
CA PHE A 219 20.13 -6.77 -7.68
C PHE A 219 20.16 -5.41 -8.41
N GLU A 220 19.48 -5.30 -9.56
CA GLU A 220 19.38 -4.02 -10.29
C GLU A 220 18.58 -2.97 -9.50
N LYS A 221 17.56 -3.41 -8.72
CA LYS A 221 16.83 -2.51 -7.82
C LYS A 221 17.74 -2.01 -6.69
N ASP A 222 18.47 -2.92 -6.04
CA ASP A 222 19.40 -2.59 -4.95
C ASP A 222 20.50 -1.65 -5.42
N ASP A 223 21.13 -1.95 -6.56
CA ASP A 223 22.18 -1.14 -7.17
C ASP A 223 21.70 0.28 -7.51
N TYR A 224 20.47 0.40 -8.05
CA TYR A 224 19.88 1.72 -8.29
C TYR A 224 19.69 2.52 -7.00
N VAL A 225 19.09 1.89 -5.97
CA VAL A 225 18.83 2.56 -4.68
C VAL A 225 20.14 2.96 -4.01
N GLU A 226 21.13 2.07 -4.00
CA GLU A 226 22.45 2.34 -3.42
C GLU A 226 23.12 3.52 -4.10
N ARG A 227 23.22 3.52 -5.44
CA ARG A 227 23.84 4.61 -6.20
C ARG A 227 23.14 5.94 -5.99
N MET A 228 21.80 5.95 -6.00
CA MET A 228 21.00 7.14 -5.74
C MET A 228 21.30 7.72 -4.35
N LEU A 229 21.32 6.87 -3.31
CA LEU A 229 21.54 7.31 -1.93
C LEU A 229 22.99 7.70 -1.62
N ARG A 230 23.96 7.15 -2.36
CA ARG A 230 25.37 7.59 -2.27
C ARG A 230 25.63 8.93 -2.94
N SER A 231 24.85 9.24 -3.98
CA SER A 231 24.97 10.52 -4.70
C SER A 231 24.23 11.67 -4.03
N SER A 232 23.41 11.38 -3.02
CA SER A 232 22.60 12.39 -2.31
C SER A 232 22.46 12.04 -0.84
N SER A 233 22.70 13.01 0.05
CA SER A 233 22.42 12.90 1.49
C SER A 233 21.00 13.37 1.87
N GLU A 234 20.16 13.63 0.88
CA GLU A 234 18.83 14.19 1.06
C GLU A 234 17.82 13.15 1.58
N PRO A 235 16.75 13.60 2.27
CA PRO A 235 15.73 12.72 2.79
C PRO A 235 15.05 11.88 1.71
N ALA A 236 14.98 10.54 1.96
CA ALA A 236 14.40 9.58 1.03
C ALA A 236 13.45 8.61 1.74
N ILE A 237 12.32 8.31 1.07
CA ILE A 237 11.36 7.27 1.48
C ILE A 237 11.37 6.16 0.44
N ILE A 238 11.54 4.91 0.89
CA ILE A 238 11.57 3.73 0.02
C ILE A 238 10.43 2.79 0.42
N TYR A 239 9.43 2.65 -0.45
CA TYR A 239 8.27 1.78 -0.25
C TYR A 239 8.53 0.36 -0.73
N THR A 240 8.24 -0.62 0.11
CA THR A 240 8.31 -2.06 -0.19
C THR A 240 6.97 -2.73 0.08
N SER A 241 6.71 -3.90 -0.54
CA SER A 241 5.43 -4.60 -0.40
C SER A 241 5.32 -5.50 0.83
N SER A 242 6.41 -5.80 1.54
CA SER A 242 6.36 -6.70 2.70
C SER A 242 7.25 -6.27 3.85
N ARG A 243 6.85 -6.65 5.08
CA ARG A 243 7.63 -6.40 6.31
C ARG A 243 9.05 -6.95 6.20
N LYS A 244 9.18 -8.20 5.74
CA LYS A 244 10.48 -8.88 5.57
C LYS A 244 11.39 -8.14 4.57
N GLU A 245 10.84 -7.66 3.47
CA GLU A 245 11.62 -6.91 2.48
C GLU A 245 12.05 -5.53 3.01
N THR A 246 11.16 -4.87 3.77
CA THR A 246 11.47 -3.62 4.47
C THR A 246 12.70 -3.76 5.36
N GLU A 247 12.71 -4.75 6.24
CA GLU A 247 13.81 -5.02 7.17
C GLU A 247 15.10 -5.41 6.43
N SER A 248 14.97 -6.32 5.46
CA SER A 248 16.09 -6.85 4.67
C SER A 248 16.75 -5.75 3.83
N LEU A 249 15.97 -4.91 3.14
CA LEU A 249 16.51 -3.80 2.34
C LEU A 249 17.19 -2.75 3.22
N ALA A 250 16.58 -2.36 4.34
CA ALA A 250 17.20 -1.44 5.28
C ALA A 250 18.51 -2.00 5.85
N GLN A 251 18.59 -3.30 6.11
CA GLN A 251 19.83 -3.95 6.55
C GLN A 251 20.91 -3.92 5.47
N ARG A 252 20.58 -4.23 4.21
CA ARG A 252 21.52 -4.16 3.08
C ARG A 252 22.06 -2.73 2.89
N LEU A 253 21.17 -1.73 2.92
CA LEU A 253 21.56 -0.33 2.79
C LEU A 253 22.55 0.09 3.89
N ARG A 254 22.34 -0.35 5.14
CA ARG A 254 23.28 -0.09 6.24
C ARG A 254 24.64 -0.76 6.01
N GLN A 255 24.68 -1.97 5.44
CA GLN A 255 25.93 -2.64 5.05
C GLN A 255 26.72 -1.86 3.99
N TYR A 256 26.02 -1.13 3.13
CA TYR A 256 26.62 -0.21 2.15
C TYR A 256 26.95 1.17 2.71
N GLY A 257 26.82 1.36 4.04
CA GLY A 257 27.17 2.62 4.73
C GLY A 257 26.04 3.68 4.69
N VAL A 258 24.85 3.35 4.16
CA VAL A 258 23.70 4.27 4.16
C VAL A 258 23.00 4.22 5.52
N LYS A 259 22.82 5.39 6.16
CA LYS A 259 22.02 5.49 7.40
C LYS A 259 20.54 5.35 7.05
N ALA A 260 19.98 4.17 7.24
CA ALA A 260 18.59 3.85 6.92
C ALA A 260 17.85 3.24 8.12
N ALA A 261 16.65 3.77 8.43
CA ALA A 261 15.69 3.15 9.32
C ALA A 261 14.72 2.24 8.54
N HIS A 262 13.96 1.41 9.26
CA HIS A 262 12.84 0.67 8.68
C HIS A 262 11.56 0.93 9.48
N TYR A 263 10.40 0.80 8.79
CA TYR A 263 9.09 1.05 9.40
C TYR A 263 8.00 0.17 8.78
N HIS A 264 7.27 -0.58 9.61
CA HIS A 264 6.09 -1.34 9.18
C HIS A 264 5.14 -1.62 10.35
N ALA A 265 3.90 -1.99 10.07
CA ALA A 265 2.84 -2.19 11.05
C ALA A 265 3.12 -3.30 12.10
N GLY A 266 4.05 -4.24 11.80
CA GLY A 266 4.44 -5.30 12.74
C GLY A 266 5.39 -4.88 13.84
N MET A 267 5.90 -3.63 13.83
CA MET A 267 6.77 -3.10 14.88
C MET A 267 5.95 -2.63 16.07
N LYS A 268 6.54 -2.66 17.28
CA LYS A 268 5.95 -2.07 18.49
C LYS A 268 5.72 -0.57 18.30
N GLN A 269 4.69 -0.05 18.95
CA GLN A 269 4.27 1.35 18.77
C GLN A 269 5.38 2.34 19.12
N GLU A 270 6.12 2.11 20.21
CA GLU A 270 7.20 2.99 20.66
C GLU A 270 8.34 3.04 19.62
N ILE A 271 8.67 1.88 19.01
CA ILE A 271 9.71 1.79 17.99
C ILE A 271 9.26 2.51 16.71
N ARG A 272 7.98 2.41 16.35
CA ARG A 272 7.42 3.13 15.19
C ARG A 272 7.46 4.64 15.40
N GLN A 273 7.03 5.11 16.57
CA GLN A 273 7.05 6.54 16.92
C GLN A 273 8.49 7.08 16.89
N LYS A 274 9.44 6.33 17.46
CA LYS A 274 10.85 6.70 17.42
C LYS A 274 11.38 6.77 15.98
N ALA A 275 11.14 5.76 15.16
CA ALA A 275 11.60 5.73 13.77
C ALA A 275 11.02 6.90 12.94
N GLN A 276 9.76 7.26 13.17
CA GLN A 276 9.11 8.40 12.54
C GLN A 276 9.76 9.72 13.01
N HIS A 277 9.90 9.92 14.32
CA HIS A 277 10.53 11.11 14.89
C HIS A 277 11.97 11.29 14.42
N ASP A 278 12.75 10.20 14.42
CA ASP A 278 14.14 10.21 13.97
C ASP A 278 14.23 10.58 12.47
N PHE A 279 13.32 10.07 11.63
CA PHE A 279 13.26 10.43 10.22
C PHE A 279 12.85 11.90 10.01
N GLU A 280 11.90 12.41 10.77
CA GLU A 280 11.49 13.82 10.72
C GLU A 280 12.67 14.74 11.04
N ASN A 281 13.57 14.34 11.94
CA ASN A 281 14.78 15.06 12.33
C ASN A 281 16.05 14.63 11.54
N GLU A 282 15.88 13.89 10.44
CA GLU A 282 16.97 13.45 9.53
C GLU A 282 18.05 12.57 10.18
N THR A 283 17.69 11.82 11.20
CA THR A 283 18.59 10.93 11.94
C THR A 283 18.03 9.50 12.06
N PRO A 284 17.92 8.72 10.99
CA PRO A 284 18.57 8.82 9.66
C PRO A 284 17.73 9.56 8.59
N PRO A 285 18.35 10.04 7.50
CA PRO A 285 17.62 10.72 6.41
C PRO A 285 16.85 9.74 5.50
N VAL A 286 17.11 8.43 5.60
CA VAL A 286 16.47 7.41 4.76
C VAL A 286 15.58 6.50 5.60
N ILE A 287 14.36 6.28 5.11
CA ILE A 287 13.44 5.31 5.70
C ILE A 287 12.96 4.31 4.65
N VAL A 288 13.09 3.02 4.94
CA VAL A 288 12.53 1.92 4.17
C VAL A 288 11.24 1.47 4.86
N CYS A 289 10.12 1.41 4.13
CA CYS A 289 8.84 1.22 4.79
C CYS A 289 7.82 0.46 3.93
N THR A 290 6.77 -0.05 4.58
CA THR A 290 5.54 -0.45 3.92
C THR A 290 4.58 0.74 3.84
N VAL A 291 3.42 0.57 3.19
CA VAL A 291 2.31 1.55 3.16
C VAL A 291 1.86 2.03 4.56
N ALA A 292 2.24 1.32 5.62
CA ALA A 292 1.98 1.74 6.99
C ALA A 292 2.71 3.04 7.39
N PHE A 293 3.81 3.37 6.71
CA PHE A 293 4.49 4.66 6.83
C PHE A 293 3.89 5.62 5.81
N GLY A 294 2.85 6.28 6.22
CA GLY A 294 2.11 7.04 5.24
C GLY A 294 1.35 8.21 5.86
N MET A 295 0.15 7.98 6.32
CA MET A 295 -0.72 9.02 6.82
C MET A 295 -0.15 9.62 8.11
N GLY A 296 -0.08 10.94 8.20
CA GLY A 296 0.50 11.66 9.36
C GLY A 296 1.92 12.20 9.15
N ILE A 297 2.66 11.79 8.12
CA ILE A 297 4.00 12.29 7.86
C ILE A 297 3.93 13.60 7.11
N ASP A 298 4.41 14.65 7.75
CA ASP A 298 4.39 16.03 7.19
C ASP A 298 5.80 16.61 6.99
N LYS A 299 6.78 15.76 6.62
CA LYS A 299 8.13 16.21 6.26
C LYS A 299 8.10 16.88 4.89
N ALA A 300 8.43 18.17 4.85
CA ALA A 300 8.30 18.98 3.65
C ALA A 300 9.40 18.71 2.61
N ASN A 301 10.63 18.43 3.07
CA ASN A 301 11.83 18.38 2.26
C ASN A 301 12.25 16.97 1.80
N VAL A 302 11.31 16.06 1.60
CA VAL A 302 11.62 14.73 1.02
C VAL A 302 11.99 14.90 -0.45
N ARG A 303 13.22 14.51 -0.83
CA ARG A 303 13.72 14.67 -2.21
C ARG A 303 13.52 13.44 -3.06
N HIS A 304 13.51 12.26 -2.45
CA HIS A 304 13.37 11.00 -3.17
C HIS A 304 12.25 10.16 -2.56
N VAL A 305 11.31 9.73 -3.39
CA VAL A 305 10.35 8.67 -3.06
C VAL A 305 10.55 7.54 -4.06
N VAL A 306 10.95 6.38 -3.55
CA VAL A 306 11.22 5.19 -4.36
C VAL A 306 10.20 4.11 -4.04
N HIS A 307 9.50 3.65 -5.06
CA HIS A 307 8.71 2.44 -4.99
C HIS A 307 9.57 1.26 -5.42
N TYR A 308 10.08 0.51 -4.46
CA TYR A 308 10.92 -0.67 -4.71
C TYR A 308 10.12 -1.82 -5.36
N ASN A 309 8.83 -1.91 -5.03
CA ASN A 309 7.87 -2.81 -5.67
C ASN A 309 6.72 -2.01 -6.29
N LEU A 310 6.00 -2.64 -7.23
CA LEU A 310 4.79 -2.08 -7.82
C LEU A 310 3.73 -1.85 -6.72
N PRO A 311 3.16 -0.64 -6.56
CA PRO A 311 2.02 -0.39 -5.69
C PRO A 311 0.75 -1.14 -6.13
N GLY A 312 -0.19 -1.33 -5.19
CA GLY A 312 -1.46 -2.01 -5.48
C GLY A 312 -2.43 -1.22 -6.36
N SER A 313 -2.28 0.11 -6.41
CA SER A 313 -3.12 0.99 -7.23
C SER A 313 -2.40 2.30 -7.56
N LEU A 314 -2.95 3.03 -8.55
CA LEU A 314 -2.42 4.34 -8.94
C LEU A 314 -2.73 5.42 -7.89
N GLU A 315 -3.81 5.27 -7.12
CA GLU A 315 -4.14 6.12 -5.99
C GLU A 315 -3.08 6.00 -4.88
N ASN A 316 -2.71 4.77 -4.52
CA ASN A 316 -1.66 4.53 -3.53
C ASN A 316 -0.33 5.12 -4.01
N TYR A 317 0.05 4.83 -5.27
CA TYR A 317 1.25 5.41 -5.87
C TYR A 317 1.25 6.94 -5.79
N TYR A 318 0.14 7.60 -6.19
CA TYR A 318 0.03 9.05 -6.18
C TYR A 318 0.08 9.63 -4.76
N GLN A 319 -0.56 8.99 -3.80
CA GLN A 319 -0.56 9.42 -2.40
C GLN A 319 0.84 9.30 -1.76
N GLU A 320 1.56 8.22 -2.07
CA GLU A 320 2.91 7.94 -1.59
C GLU A 320 3.94 8.85 -2.28
N ALA A 321 3.91 8.95 -3.61
CA ALA A 321 4.74 9.86 -4.40
C ALA A 321 4.51 11.33 -4.02
N GLY A 322 3.28 11.70 -3.67
CA GLY A 322 2.88 13.04 -3.23
C GLY A 322 3.53 13.51 -1.93
N ARG A 323 4.29 12.63 -1.22
CA ARG A 323 5.11 13.02 -0.05
C ARG A 323 6.37 13.74 -0.43
N ALA A 324 6.85 13.55 -1.66
CA ALA A 324 8.01 14.24 -2.19
C ALA A 324 7.73 15.73 -2.42
N GLY A 325 8.68 16.59 -2.11
CA GLY A 325 8.70 18.02 -2.44
C GLY A 325 7.45 18.79 -2.01
N ARG A 326 6.98 18.61 -0.78
CA ARG A 326 5.83 19.37 -0.26
C ARG A 326 6.13 20.84 -0.08
N ASP A 327 7.39 21.20 0.05
CA ASP A 327 7.93 22.57 0.05
C ASP A 327 7.95 23.24 -1.33
N GLY A 328 7.50 22.54 -2.39
CA GLY A 328 7.51 23.03 -3.76
C GLY A 328 8.85 22.88 -4.48
N GLN A 329 9.91 22.47 -3.78
CA GLN A 329 11.22 22.23 -4.38
C GLN A 329 11.24 20.97 -5.25
N PRO A 330 12.15 20.90 -6.25
CA PRO A 330 12.27 19.71 -7.09
C PRO A 330 12.49 18.43 -6.28
N ALA A 331 11.76 17.37 -6.64
CA ALA A 331 11.91 16.06 -6.03
C ALA A 331 11.68 14.95 -7.08
N THR A 332 12.23 13.76 -6.84
CA THR A 332 12.15 12.63 -7.78
C THR A 332 11.33 11.48 -7.17
N CYS A 333 10.40 10.95 -7.97
CA CYS A 333 9.60 9.79 -7.62
C CYS A 333 9.91 8.67 -8.61
N THR A 334 10.57 7.60 -8.14
CA THR A 334 11.01 6.48 -8.97
C THR A 334 10.22 5.23 -8.67
N LEU A 335 9.65 4.61 -9.68
CA LEU A 335 9.08 3.26 -9.61
C LEU A 335 10.07 2.26 -10.20
N LEU A 336 10.59 1.34 -9.38
CA LEU A 336 11.43 0.22 -9.81
C LEU A 336 10.53 -0.95 -10.21
N TYR A 337 10.19 -1.02 -11.49
CA TYR A 337 9.24 -1.98 -12.02
C TYR A 337 9.92 -3.30 -12.39
N GLN A 338 9.37 -4.39 -11.90
CA GLN A 338 9.73 -5.76 -12.28
C GLN A 338 8.45 -6.56 -12.54
N SER A 339 8.39 -7.33 -13.64
CA SER A 339 7.18 -8.09 -14.02
C SER A 339 6.70 -9.06 -12.93
N LYS A 340 7.59 -9.58 -12.09
CA LYS A 340 7.20 -10.45 -10.97
C LYS A 340 6.39 -9.71 -9.90
N ASP A 341 6.52 -8.38 -9.77
CA ASP A 341 5.76 -7.61 -8.80
C ASP A 341 4.25 -7.70 -9.06
N ILE A 342 3.85 -7.87 -10.33
CA ILE A 342 2.45 -8.10 -10.72
C ILE A 342 1.87 -9.33 -10.01
N PHE A 343 2.61 -10.44 -10.01
CA PHE A 343 2.15 -11.67 -9.34
C PHE A 343 2.02 -11.48 -7.84
N THR A 344 2.95 -10.75 -7.23
CA THR A 344 2.89 -10.40 -5.80
C THR A 344 1.63 -9.57 -5.50
N GLN A 345 1.34 -8.55 -6.30
CA GLN A 345 0.17 -7.70 -6.10
C GLN A 345 -1.15 -8.43 -6.35
N ARG A 346 -1.23 -9.25 -7.40
CA ARG A 346 -2.40 -10.11 -7.65
C ARG A 346 -2.65 -11.07 -6.50
N PHE A 347 -1.59 -11.71 -5.99
CA PHE A 347 -1.68 -12.59 -4.81
C PHE A 347 -2.18 -11.84 -3.57
N LEU A 348 -1.66 -10.64 -3.30
CA LEU A 348 -2.10 -9.82 -2.17
C LEU A 348 -3.57 -9.40 -2.32
N THR A 349 -3.99 -9.01 -3.53
CA THR A 349 -5.37 -8.66 -3.83
C THR A 349 -6.30 -9.86 -3.65
N ASP A 350 -5.94 -11.02 -4.20
CA ASP A 350 -6.77 -12.23 -4.08
C ASP A 350 -6.89 -12.70 -2.63
N ARG A 351 -5.82 -12.55 -1.83
CA ARG A 351 -5.80 -12.92 -0.42
C ARG A 351 -6.74 -12.07 0.46
N ASN A 352 -7.16 -10.92 0.00
CA ASN A 352 -8.11 -10.07 0.73
C ASN A 352 -9.56 -10.54 0.62
N TYR A 353 -9.83 -11.51 -0.26
CA TYR A 353 -11.19 -11.98 -0.54
C TYR A 353 -11.32 -13.47 -0.23
N PRO A 354 -12.31 -13.88 0.59
CA PRO A 354 -12.55 -15.27 0.90
C PRO A 354 -13.12 -16.02 -0.31
N THR A 355 -12.88 -17.33 -0.36
CA THR A 355 -13.64 -18.24 -1.23
C THR A 355 -15.05 -18.46 -0.66
N ASN A 356 -15.99 -18.94 -1.49
CA ASN A 356 -17.32 -19.30 -1.00
C ASN A 356 -17.25 -20.39 0.09
N GLU A 357 -16.31 -21.32 -0.01
CA GLU A 357 -16.06 -22.36 0.99
C GLU A 357 -15.59 -21.76 2.32
N GLN A 358 -14.70 -20.77 2.28
CA GLN A 358 -14.26 -20.05 3.47
C GLN A 358 -15.39 -19.25 4.12
N VAL A 359 -16.25 -18.57 3.34
CA VAL A 359 -17.44 -17.87 3.87
C VAL A 359 -18.38 -18.84 4.56
N LEU A 360 -18.63 -20.01 3.96
CA LEU A 360 -19.45 -21.07 4.58
C LEU A 360 -18.81 -21.67 5.83
N ALA A 361 -17.47 -21.83 5.85
CA ALA A 361 -16.75 -22.33 7.02
C ALA A 361 -16.85 -21.35 8.21
N VAL A 362 -16.72 -20.05 7.94
CA VAL A 362 -16.89 -18.99 8.95
C VAL A 362 -18.33 -19.02 9.50
N LEU A 363 -19.35 -19.09 8.62
CA LEU A 363 -20.74 -19.19 9.04
C LEU A 363 -20.98 -20.42 9.91
N LYS A 364 -20.51 -21.59 9.49
CA LYS A 364 -20.67 -22.84 10.25
C LYS A 364 -19.99 -22.74 11.63
N ARG A 365 -18.81 -22.13 11.72
CA ARG A 365 -18.09 -21.97 12.99
C ARG A 365 -18.87 -21.09 13.97
N ILE A 366 -19.42 -19.97 13.50
CA ILE A 366 -20.22 -19.06 14.34
C ILE A 366 -21.55 -19.72 14.74
N SER A 367 -22.23 -20.40 13.82
CA SER A 367 -23.52 -21.06 14.09
C SER A 367 -23.40 -22.27 15.02
N ALA A 368 -22.27 -23.01 14.94
CA ALA A 368 -22.03 -24.17 15.81
C ALA A 368 -21.75 -23.76 17.28
N SER A 369 -21.38 -22.52 17.50
CA SER A 369 -21.15 -21.98 18.86
C SER A 369 -22.39 -21.33 19.47
N ALA A 370 -23.50 -21.20 18.71
CA ALA A 370 -24.71 -20.58 19.23
C ALA A 370 -25.25 -21.33 20.47
N PRO A 371 -25.64 -20.62 21.58
CA PRO A 371 -25.81 -19.17 21.65
C PRO A 371 -24.52 -18.35 21.99
N ASP A 372 -23.37 -19.00 22.13
CA ASP A 372 -22.12 -18.34 22.52
C ASP A 372 -21.59 -17.39 21.46
N ILE A 373 -20.92 -16.34 21.92
CA ILE A 373 -20.30 -15.32 21.09
C ILE A 373 -18.90 -15.80 20.70
N VAL A 374 -18.56 -15.69 19.41
CA VAL A 374 -17.26 -16.08 18.85
C VAL A 374 -16.46 -14.85 18.44
N ARG A 375 -15.21 -14.77 18.84
CA ARG A 375 -14.30 -13.67 18.46
C ARG A 375 -13.55 -14.00 17.17
N ALA A 376 -13.15 -12.96 16.43
CA ALA A 376 -12.38 -13.12 15.19
C ALA A 376 -11.09 -13.93 15.37
N ALA A 377 -10.39 -13.77 16.50
CA ALA A 377 -9.19 -14.55 16.83
C ALA A 377 -9.47 -16.06 16.90
N GLU A 378 -10.58 -16.45 17.53
CA GLU A 378 -10.99 -17.86 17.63
C GLU A 378 -11.35 -18.46 16.26
N ILE A 379 -11.89 -17.65 15.34
CA ILE A 379 -12.18 -18.11 13.98
C ILE A 379 -10.87 -18.37 13.23
N LEU A 380 -9.88 -17.50 13.39
CA LEU A 380 -8.54 -17.62 12.75
C LEU A 380 -7.77 -18.84 13.26
N GLU A 381 -7.97 -19.27 14.49
CA GLU A 381 -7.34 -20.49 15.02
C GLU A 381 -7.87 -21.78 14.38
N HIS A 382 -9.11 -21.76 13.86
CA HIS A 382 -9.78 -22.95 13.35
C HIS A 382 -9.93 -22.98 11.82
N ILE A 383 -9.80 -21.84 11.16
CA ILE A 383 -10.00 -21.71 9.71
C ILE A 383 -8.76 -21.10 9.09
N ASP A 384 -8.18 -21.77 8.08
CA ASP A 384 -7.07 -21.21 7.30
C ASP A 384 -7.58 -20.10 6.36
N ILE A 385 -7.63 -18.90 6.89
CA ILE A 385 -8.09 -17.70 6.21
C ILE A 385 -7.20 -16.50 6.63
N ALA A 386 -6.94 -15.58 5.71
CA ALA A 386 -6.23 -14.36 6.05
C ALA A 386 -7.16 -13.39 6.82
N ASP A 387 -6.61 -12.59 7.73
CA ASP A 387 -7.36 -11.60 8.53
C ASP A 387 -8.25 -10.70 7.66
N SER A 388 -7.72 -10.20 6.53
CA SER A 388 -8.46 -9.36 5.59
C SER A 388 -9.62 -10.11 4.90
N ALA A 389 -9.41 -11.39 4.56
CA ALA A 389 -10.45 -12.23 3.98
C ALA A 389 -11.51 -12.61 5.03
N LEU A 390 -11.12 -12.86 6.28
CA LEU A 390 -12.06 -13.08 7.37
C LEU A 390 -12.96 -11.86 7.56
N ASN A 391 -12.40 -10.65 7.61
CA ASN A 391 -13.20 -9.42 7.71
C ASN A 391 -14.17 -9.29 6.53
N SER A 392 -13.72 -9.61 5.31
CA SER A 392 -14.59 -9.63 4.13
C SER A 392 -15.70 -10.68 4.22
N ALA A 393 -15.41 -11.87 4.77
CA ALA A 393 -16.42 -12.92 5.01
C ALA A 393 -17.45 -12.49 6.05
N LEU A 394 -17.01 -11.92 7.17
CA LEU A 394 -17.87 -11.39 8.22
C LEU A 394 -18.78 -10.27 7.71
N ASP A 395 -18.25 -9.37 6.87
CA ASP A 395 -19.05 -8.32 6.23
C ASP A 395 -20.13 -8.90 5.30
N VAL A 396 -19.78 -9.90 4.49
CA VAL A 396 -20.75 -10.62 3.64
C VAL A 396 -21.85 -11.25 4.49
N LEU A 397 -21.48 -11.95 5.57
CA LEU A 397 -22.44 -12.62 6.44
C LEU A 397 -23.35 -11.63 7.19
N LYS A 398 -22.80 -10.49 7.66
CA LYS A 398 -23.61 -9.40 8.26
C LYS A 398 -24.58 -8.77 7.26
N GLN A 399 -24.13 -8.49 6.01
CA GLN A 399 -25.00 -7.96 4.96
C GLN A 399 -26.15 -8.90 4.60
N ASN A 400 -25.93 -10.21 4.69
CA ASN A 400 -26.96 -11.22 4.51
C ASN A 400 -27.80 -11.50 5.78
N GLN A 401 -27.57 -10.76 6.88
CA GLN A 401 -28.26 -10.92 8.17
C GLN A 401 -28.13 -12.32 8.79
N LEU A 402 -27.07 -13.05 8.43
CA LEU A 402 -26.80 -14.40 8.92
C LEU A 402 -26.03 -14.41 10.25
N ILE A 403 -25.32 -13.31 10.56
CA ILE A 403 -24.64 -13.08 11.82
C ILE A 403 -24.87 -11.65 12.30
N CYS A 404 -24.78 -11.46 13.62
CA CYS A 404 -24.76 -10.16 14.28
C CYS A 404 -23.43 -9.97 14.98
N GLN A 405 -23.10 -8.71 15.28
CA GLN A 405 -21.94 -8.33 16.08
C GLN A 405 -22.42 -7.65 17.36
N ASP A 406 -21.86 -8.04 18.50
CA ASP A 406 -22.15 -7.42 19.78
C ASP A 406 -21.36 -6.12 20.01
N SER A 407 -21.57 -5.48 21.17
CA SER A 407 -20.88 -4.24 21.56
C SER A 407 -19.37 -4.42 21.80
N ASP A 408 -18.93 -5.64 22.05
CA ASP A 408 -17.55 -5.99 22.37
C ASP A 408 -16.79 -6.57 21.17
N GLY A 409 -17.43 -6.56 19.98
CA GLY A 409 -16.85 -6.98 18.72
C GLY A 409 -16.92 -8.49 18.46
N GLY A 410 -17.66 -9.25 19.26
CA GLY A 410 -17.92 -10.66 19.05
C GLY A 410 -19.03 -10.91 18.04
N TYR A 411 -19.12 -12.12 17.51
CA TYR A 411 -20.06 -12.51 16.46
C TYR A 411 -20.95 -13.67 16.96
N PHE A 412 -22.23 -13.61 16.62
CA PHE A 412 -23.19 -14.67 16.92
C PHE A 412 -24.23 -14.82 15.80
N ALA A 413 -24.81 -16.00 15.68
CA ALA A 413 -25.91 -16.24 14.76
C ALA A 413 -27.25 -15.94 15.46
N PRO A 414 -28.10 -15.05 14.92
CA PRO A 414 -29.36 -14.66 15.57
C PRO A 414 -30.41 -15.77 15.57
N GLN A 415 -30.29 -16.75 14.70
CA GLN A 415 -31.18 -17.91 14.57
C GLN A 415 -30.38 -19.18 14.27
N ALA A 416 -30.87 -20.32 14.75
CA ALA A 416 -30.31 -21.61 14.35
C ALA A 416 -30.51 -21.82 12.86
N LEU A 417 -29.42 -21.96 12.11
CA LEU A 417 -29.47 -22.18 10.67
C LEU A 417 -29.92 -23.62 10.40
N SER A 418 -31.09 -23.77 9.79
CA SER A 418 -31.61 -25.07 9.34
C SER A 418 -31.76 -25.06 7.82
N GLY A 419 -31.25 -26.09 7.16
CA GLY A 419 -31.36 -26.23 5.70
C GLY A 419 -30.24 -25.56 4.89
N SER A 420 -30.47 -25.36 3.59
CA SER A 420 -29.52 -24.69 2.69
C SER A 420 -29.62 -23.17 2.81
N VAL A 421 -28.52 -22.51 3.13
CA VAL A 421 -28.45 -21.05 3.21
C VAL A 421 -27.90 -20.50 1.90
N ARG A 422 -28.63 -19.58 1.27
CA ARG A 422 -28.16 -18.83 0.11
C ARG A 422 -27.47 -17.55 0.58
N ILE A 423 -26.20 -17.36 0.21
CA ILE A 423 -25.41 -16.19 0.58
C ILE A 423 -25.19 -15.34 -0.68
N ASP A 424 -25.62 -14.08 -0.65
CA ASP A 424 -25.32 -13.14 -1.72
C ASP A 424 -23.90 -12.57 -1.56
N THR A 425 -23.02 -12.95 -2.46
CA THR A 425 -21.64 -12.49 -2.53
C THR A 425 -21.39 -11.43 -3.61
N THR A 426 -22.45 -10.93 -4.26
CA THR A 426 -22.35 -10.01 -5.40
C THR A 426 -21.54 -8.76 -5.11
N ASN A 427 -21.73 -8.15 -3.94
CA ASN A 427 -20.99 -6.96 -3.53
C ASN A 427 -19.48 -7.25 -3.33
N MET A 428 -19.15 -8.39 -2.74
CA MET A 428 -17.76 -8.83 -2.57
C MET A 428 -17.07 -9.06 -3.92
N ILE A 429 -17.75 -9.74 -4.85
CA ILE A 429 -17.21 -9.99 -6.21
C ILE A 429 -17.00 -8.68 -6.96
N ARG A 430 -17.92 -7.72 -6.85
CA ARG A 430 -17.78 -6.39 -7.45
C ARG A 430 -16.57 -5.64 -6.86
N ARG A 431 -16.36 -5.71 -5.54
CA ARG A 431 -15.19 -5.10 -4.89
C ARG A 431 -13.88 -5.73 -5.39
N LYS A 432 -13.81 -7.07 -5.42
CA LYS A 432 -12.64 -7.79 -5.94
C LYS A 432 -12.30 -7.37 -7.38
N ARG A 433 -13.30 -7.28 -8.24
CA ARG A 433 -13.11 -6.84 -9.63
C ARG A 433 -12.56 -5.42 -9.72
N ARG A 434 -13.06 -4.50 -8.89
CA ARG A 434 -12.55 -3.11 -8.85
C ARG A 434 -11.10 -3.04 -8.40
N ASP A 435 -10.72 -3.81 -7.39
CA ASP A 435 -9.31 -3.85 -6.94
C ASP A 435 -8.39 -4.40 -8.04
N GLN A 436 -8.88 -5.38 -8.81
CA GLN A 436 -8.17 -5.86 -9.99
C GLN A 436 -8.06 -4.78 -11.08
N GLU A 437 -9.13 -4.03 -11.37
CA GLU A 437 -9.13 -2.93 -12.34
C GLU A 437 -8.16 -1.80 -11.93
N ARG A 438 -8.04 -1.47 -10.63
CA ARG A 438 -7.05 -0.52 -10.11
C ARG A 438 -5.62 -1.01 -10.28
N LEU A 439 -5.39 -2.28 -9.99
CA LEU A 439 -4.08 -2.89 -10.20
C LEU A 439 -3.70 -2.87 -11.69
N GLU A 440 -4.63 -3.17 -12.59
CA GLU A 440 -4.38 -3.10 -14.05
C GLU A 440 -4.07 -1.65 -14.48
N ALA A 441 -4.71 -0.62 -13.90
CA ALA A 441 -4.37 0.77 -14.17
C ALA A 441 -2.93 1.10 -13.72
N MET A 442 -2.50 0.59 -12.57
CA MET A 442 -1.11 0.75 -12.08
C MET A 442 -0.10 0.01 -12.95
N ILE A 443 -0.42 -1.20 -13.40
CA ILE A 443 0.41 -1.98 -14.35
C ILE A 443 0.54 -1.22 -15.67
N SER A 444 -0.58 -0.71 -16.18
CA SER A 444 -0.62 0.10 -17.41
C SER A 444 0.26 1.36 -17.29
N TYR A 445 0.19 2.06 -16.16
CA TYR A 445 1.08 3.20 -15.86
C TYR A 445 2.56 2.81 -15.91
N ALA A 446 2.92 1.66 -15.35
CA ALA A 446 4.30 1.20 -15.31
C ALA A 446 4.82 0.78 -16.71
N GLN A 447 3.99 0.17 -17.55
CA GLN A 447 4.40 -0.43 -18.81
C GLN A 447 4.30 0.52 -20.01
N GLN A 448 3.35 1.47 -20.01
CA GLN A 448 3.14 2.35 -21.15
C GLN A 448 4.27 3.38 -21.29
N ARG A 449 4.75 3.59 -22.54
CA ARG A 449 5.68 4.67 -22.89
C ARG A 449 4.93 5.96 -23.22
N CYS A 450 4.17 6.45 -22.24
CA CYS A 450 3.39 7.68 -22.34
C CYS A 450 3.82 8.64 -21.22
N CYS A 451 3.59 9.94 -21.39
CA CYS A 451 3.89 10.94 -20.37
C CYS A 451 3.29 10.53 -19.01
N ARG A 452 4.13 10.33 -18.00
CA ARG A 452 3.73 9.84 -16.66
C ARG A 452 2.68 10.72 -16.00
N ARG A 453 2.88 12.04 -16.09
CA ARG A 453 1.97 13.02 -15.52
C ARG A 453 0.61 13.00 -16.22
N LEU A 454 0.60 12.88 -17.54
CA LEU A 454 -0.64 12.78 -18.33
C LEU A 454 -1.45 11.55 -17.93
N LEU A 455 -0.81 10.41 -17.69
CA LEU A 455 -1.50 9.19 -17.23
C LEU A 455 -2.15 9.39 -15.86
N ILE A 456 -1.46 10.02 -14.91
CA ILE A 456 -2.01 10.32 -13.58
C ILE A 456 -3.19 11.29 -13.69
N LEU A 457 -3.02 12.41 -14.41
CA LEU A 457 -4.07 13.41 -14.54
C LEU A 457 -5.33 12.84 -15.19
N ARG A 458 -5.18 12.06 -16.27
CA ARG A 458 -6.31 11.36 -16.92
C ARG A 458 -7.02 10.40 -15.99
N TYR A 459 -6.27 9.66 -15.17
CA TYR A 459 -6.84 8.73 -14.20
C TYR A 459 -7.76 9.44 -13.19
N PHE A 460 -7.36 10.64 -12.73
CA PHE A 460 -8.16 11.47 -11.83
C PHE A 460 -9.15 12.41 -12.55
N GLY A 461 -9.34 12.24 -13.87
CA GLY A 461 -10.31 13.00 -14.65
C GLY A 461 -9.86 14.41 -15.03
N GLN A 462 -8.56 14.69 -14.97
CA GLN A 462 -7.98 15.98 -15.40
C GLN A 462 -7.21 15.87 -16.71
N GLN A 463 -7.06 16.99 -17.38
CA GLN A 463 -6.30 17.10 -18.61
C GLN A 463 -4.99 17.85 -18.38
N LEU A 464 -3.96 17.48 -19.10
CA LEU A 464 -2.73 18.23 -19.20
C LEU A 464 -2.82 19.16 -20.43
N ASN A 465 -2.38 20.40 -20.30
CA ASN A 465 -2.23 21.31 -21.44
C ASN A 465 -1.14 20.75 -22.38
N GLY A 466 -1.55 20.08 -23.43
CA GLY A 466 -0.66 19.35 -24.35
C GLY A 466 -0.47 17.88 -23.98
N ASN A 467 0.36 17.18 -24.75
CA ASN A 467 0.59 15.74 -24.60
C ASN A 467 1.88 15.37 -23.83
N ARG A 468 2.66 16.37 -23.41
CA ARG A 468 3.95 16.20 -22.72
C ARG A 468 4.08 17.17 -21.55
N CYS A 469 4.61 16.67 -20.43
CA CYS A 469 4.83 17.49 -19.23
C CYS A 469 6.23 18.13 -19.17
N GLY A 470 7.17 17.70 -20.02
CA GLY A 470 8.57 18.16 -19.99
C GLY A 470 9.42 17.72 -18.81
N ALA A 471 8.84 16.99 -17.84
CA ALA A 471 9.48 16.68 -16.55
C ALA A 471 9.26 15.24 -16.05
N CYS A 472 9.19 14.26 -16.94
CA CYS A 472 9.15 12.83 -16.59
C CYS A 472 10.14 12.05 -17.46
N ASP A 473 10.41 10.79 -17.11
CA ASP A 473 11.32 9.88 -17.83
C ASP A 473 11.03 9.77 -19.34
N VAL A 474 9.77 9.90 -19.75
CA VAL A 474 9.34 9.81 -21.15
C VAL A 474 9.49 11.16 -21.89
N CYS A 475 9.24 12.26 -21.20
CA CYS A 475 9.27 13.60 -21.83
C CYS A 475 10.65 14.23 -21.83
N SER A 476 11.42 14.01 -20.77
CA SER A 476 12.79 14.51 -20.55
C SER A 476 13.58 13.45 -19.80
N PRO A 477 14.09 12.42 -20.50
CA PRO A 477 14.92 11.40 -19.87
C PRO A 477 16.12 12.07 -19.18
N ARG A 478 16.24 11.93 -17.86
CA ARG A 478 17.46 12.33 -17.16
C ARG A 478 18.54 11.34 -17.54
N GLN A 479 19.60 11.82 -18.19
CA GLN A 479 20.85 11.06 -18.24
C GLN A 479 21.34 10.96 -16.78
N LEU A 480 21.46 9.73 -16.25
CA LEU A 480 22.24 9.52 -15.03
C LEU A 480 23.63 10.10 -15.31
N VAL A 481 24.01 11.09 -14.55
CA VAL A 481 25.38 11.61 -14.54
C VAL A 481 26.29 10.41 -14.27
N ASN A 482 27.14 10.11 -15.27
CA ASN A 482 28.12 9.02 -15.30
C ASN A 482 27.56 7.61 -15.59
N GLU A 483 27.09 7.37 -16.83
CA GLU A 483 27.74 6.28 -17.52
C GLU A 483 29.20 6.75 -17.77
N SER A 484 30.10 6.41 -16.86
CA SER A 484 31.52 6.40 -17.16
C SER A 484 31.68 5.62 -18.45
N GLN A 485 32.35 6.22 -19.41
CA GLN A 485 32.81 5.59 -20.63
C GLN A 485 33.74 4.42 -20.29
N ASP A 486 33.19 3.35 -19.81
CA ASP A 486 33.84 2.06 -19.65
C ASP A 486 32.95 0.95 -20.18
N SER A 487 32.52 1.14 -21.44
CA SER A 487 31.92 0.09 -22.26
C SER A 487 32.99 -0.78 -22.92
N ARG A 488 34.09 -1.07 -22.25
CA ARG A 488 35.10 -2.03 -22.69
C ARG A 488 35.50 -2.95 -21.57
N PHE A 489 34.60 -3.85 -21.20
CA PHE A 489 34.98 -5.10 -20.54
C PHE A 489 35.28 -6.11 -21.66
N GLU A 490 36.48 -6.04 -22.24
CA GLU A 490 37.03 -7.15 -22.99
C GLU A 490 37.45 -8.23 -22.01
N VAL A 491 36.65 -9.28 -21.91
CA VAL A 491 37.08 -10.52 -21.25
C VAL A 491 38.08 -11.20 -22.18
N SER A 492 39.37 -10.94 -21.96
CA SER A 492 40.44 -11.70 -22.57
C SER A 492 40.43 -13.12 -22.01
N LEU A 493 39.97 -14.06 -22.80
CA LEU A 493 40.01 -15.51 -22.52
C LEU A 493 41.37 -16.13 -22.89
N THR A 494 42.49 -15.51 -22.54
CA THR A 494 43.80 -16.15 -22.66
C THR A 494 44.35 -16.57 -21.30
N PRO A 495 44.68 -17.85 -21.08
CA PRO A 495 45.30 -18.29 -19.84
C PRO A 495 46.76 -17.82 -19.79
N LYS A 496 47.10 -16.91 -18.90
CA LYS A 496 48.49 -16.61 -18.59
C LYS A 496 49.10 -17.78 -17.79
N ALA A 497 49.98 -18.54 -18.44
CA ALA A 497 50.87 -19.46 -17.78
C ALA A 497 51.80 -18.66 -16.82
N ARG A 498 51.71 -18.90 -15.51
CA ARG A 498 52.70 -18.45 -14.55
C ARG A 498 53.71 -19.55 -14.30
N ALA A 499 54.95 -19.28 -14.66
CA ALA A 499 56.10 -20.07 -14.28
C ALA A 499 56.27 -20.05 -12.74
N SER A 500 56.38 -21.20 -12.14
CA SER A 500 56.66 -21.41 -10.74
C SER A 500 58.17 -21.47 -10.51
N THR A 501 58.68 -20.62 -9.60
CA THR A 501 59.92 -20.94 -8.89
C THR A 501 59.56 -21.24 -7.43
N GLY A 502 60.00 -22.37 -6.96
CA GLY A 502 59.51 -23.03 -5.77
C GLY A 502 60.07 -22.52 -4.45
N THR A 503 59.45 -22.97 -3.39
CA THR A 503 60.08 -23.66 -2.25
C THR A 503 58.99 -24.30 -1.41
N GLY A 504 59.23 -25.51 -0.94
CA GLY A 504 58.24 -26.48 -0.49
C GLY A 504 57.69 -26.26 0.93
N SER A 505 56.56 -26.87 1.16
CA SER A 505 56.22 -27.53 2.42
C SER A 505 55.09 -28.56 2.17
N ARG A 506 55.32 -29.78 2.65
CA ARG A 506 54.40 -30.94 2.58
C ARG A 506 53.19 -30.72 3.44
N PHE A 507 51.97 -30.98 2.87
CA PHE A 507 50.87 -31.62 3.59
C PHE A 507 49.82 -32.14 2.58
N GLY A 508 49.49 -33.40 2.70
CA GLY A 508 48.37 -34.24 2.43
C GLY A 508 47.50 -33.98 1.20
N HIS A 509 47.67 -34.80 0.13
CA HIS A 509 46.73 -34.96 -0.96
C HIS A 509 45.43 -35.66 -0.49
N LYS A 510 44.27 -34.96 -0.59
CA LYS A 510 42.99 -35.60 -0.88
C LYS A 510 42.67 -35.35 -2.34
N GLN A 511 42.59 -36.43 -3.09
CA GLN A 511 42.19 -36.44 -4.51
C GLN A 511 40.81 -35.86 -4.67
N SER A 512 40.69 -34.74 -5.40
CA SER A 512 39.44 -34.21 -5.89
C SER A 512 39.12 -34.86 -7.23
N ALA A 513 37.89 -35.42 -7.33
CA ALA A 513 37.32 -35.98 -8.54
C ALA A 513 37.27 -34.96 -9.70
N PRO A 514 37.32 -35.40 -10.98
CA PRO A 514 37.39 -34.51 -12.11
C PRO A 514 36.16 -33.62 -12.22
N LYS A 515 36.35 -32.30 -12.42
CA LYS A 515 35.30 -31.34 -12.72
C LYS A 515 34.62 -31.72 -14.04
N ARG A 516 33.37 -32.20 -13.97
CA ARG A 516 32.52 -32.36 -15.16
C ARG A 516 32.36 -30.99 -15.83
N ALA A 517 32.47 -30.96 -17.15
CA ALA A 517 32.15 -29.78 -17.98
C ALA A 517 30.72 -29.33 -17.69
N LEU A 518 30.51 -28.04 -17.58
CA LEU A 518 29.17 -27.45 -17.39
C LEU A 518 28.30 -27.82 -18.62
N PRO A 519 27.06 -28.36 -18.39
CA PRO A 519 26.14 -28.69 -19.49
C PRO A 519 25.78 -27.45 -20.30
N SER A 520 25.50 -27.62 -21.58
CA SER A 520 25.08 -26.51 -22.45
C SER A 520 23.71 -25.96 -22.05
N ALA A 521 23.39 -24.73 -22.47
CA ALA A 521 22.05 -24.16 -22.24
C ALA A 521 20.93 -24.98 -22.88
N ALA A 522 21.22 -25.68 -24.01
CA ALA A 522 20.30 -26.61 -24.66
C ALA A 522 20.03 -27.85 -23.80
N ASP A 523 21.08 -28.44 -23.19
CA ASP A 523 20.95 -29.59 -22.32
C ASP A 523 20.11 -29.28 -21.07
N LEU A 524 20.26 -28.06 -20.51
CA LEU A 524 19.46 -27.63 -19.37
C LEU A 524 17.98 -27.44 -19.77
N SER A 525 17.72 -26.84 -20.92
CA SER A 525 16.34 -26.66 -21.43
C SER A 525 15.66 -28.02 -21.70
N ALA A 526 16.36 -28.97 -22.30
CA ALA A 526 15.87 -30.32 -22.52
C ALA A 526 15.55 -31.03 -21.18
N ALA A 527 16.43 -30.91 -20.18
CA ALA A 527 16.21 -31.51 -18.86
C ALA A 527 14.98 -30.89 -18.14
N ILE A 528 14.78 -29.56 -18.22
CA ILE A 528 13.62 -28.88 -17.65
C ILE A 528 12.33 -29.36 -18.33
N LEU A 529 12.31 -29.43 -19.67
CA LEU A 529 11.14 -29.89 -20.44
C LEU A 529 10.82 -31.36 -20.13
N LYS A 530 11.84 -32.23 -20.09
CA LYS A 530 11.69 -33.66 -19.75
C LYS A 530 11.13 -33.87 -18.36
N LEU A 531 11.68 -33.18 -17.36
CA LEU A 531 11.22 -33.27 -15.97
C LEU A 531 9.79 -32.71 -15.80
N THR A 532 9.46 -31.64 -16.52
CA THR A 532 8.10 -31.07 -16.48
C THR A 532 7.09 -32.00 -17.13
N LEU A 533 7.47 -32.70 -18.20
CA LEU A 533 6.63 -33.73 -18.85
C LEU A 533 6.43 -34.94 -17.91
N GLU A 534 7.49 -35.43 -17.25
CA GLU A 534 7.44 -36.53 -16.29
C GLU A 534 6.50 -36.25 -15.12
N LEU A 535 6.53 -35.04 -14.61
CA LEU A 535 5.74 -34.65 -13.44
C LEU A 535 4.34 -34.10 -13.76
N ASP A 536 4.03 -33.84 -15.02
CA ASP A 536 2.73 -33.48 -15.60
C ASP A 536 1.83 -32.64 -14.66
N GLY A 537 2.30 -31.46 -14.30
CA GLY A 537 1.57 -30.53 -13.44
C GLY A 537 1.43 -30.93 -11.97
N ARG A 538 2.18 -31.92 -11.47
CA ARG A 538 2.18 -32.30 -10.05
C ARG A 538 2.90 -31.27 -9.19
N VAL A 539 3.83 -30.50 -9.76
CA VAL A 539 4.71 -29.57 -9.04
C VAL A 539 4.80 -28.21 -9.74
N GLY A 540 5.19 -27.19 -8.99
CA GLY A 540 5.48 -25.86 -9.51
C GLY A 540 6.96 -25.67 -9.86
N ARG A 541 7.29 -24.52 -10.49
CA ARG A 541 8.63 -24.17 -10.99
C ARG A 541 9.74 -24.31 -9.94
N THR A 542 9.49 -23.89 -8.69
CA THR A 542 10.48 -23.99 -7.60
C THR A 542 10.82 -25.43 -7.28
N SER A 543 9.85 -26.35 -7.36
CA SER A 543 10.11 -27.78 -7.13
C SER A 543 10.93 -28.39 -8.27
N ILE A 544 10.69 -28.01 -9.53
CA ILE A 544 11.51 -28.41 -10.68
C ILE A 544 12.97 -27.95 -10.47
N ALA A 545 13.19 -26.69 -10.10
CA ALA A 545 14.54 -26.16 -9.83
C ALA A 545 15.23 -26.93 -8.68
N LEU A 546 14.52 -27.21 -7.57
CA LEU A 546 15.05 -27.94 -6.43
C LEU A 546 15.38 -29.42 -6.76
N ILE A 547 14.60 -30.08 -7.62
CA ILE A 547 14.89 -31.44 -8.08
C ILE A 547 16.19 -31.44 -8.90
N LEU A 548 16.32 -30.55 -9.86
CA LEU A 548 17.52 -30.42 -10.70
C LEU A 548 18.76 -30.03 -9.88
N ALA A 549 18.60 -29.20 -8.84
CA ALA A 549 19.68 -28.85 -7.92
C ALA A 549 20.05 -29.95 -6.91
N GLY A 550 19.25 -31.03 -6.79
CA GLY A 550 19.47 -32.08 -5.81
C GLY A 550 19.21 -31.64 -4.36
N SER A 551 18.21 -30.78 -4.15
CA SER A 551 17.86 -30.24 -2.84
C SER A 551 17.24 -31.29 -1.92
N LYS A 552 17.76 -31.40 -0.69
CA LYS A 552 17.22 -32.26 0.39
C LYS A 552 16.04 -31.65 1.14
N ALA A 553 15.39 -30.64 0.56
CA ALA A 553 14.23 -30.00 1.18
C ALA A 553 13.11 -31.01 1.46
N LYS A 554 12.48 -30.92 2.63
CA LYS A 554 11.43 -31.83 3.12
C LYS A 554 10.31 -32.08 2.08
N LYS A 555 9.91 -31.03 1.34
CA LYS A 555 8.92 -31.11 0.26
C LYS A 555 9.33 -31.99 -0.95
N ILE A 556 10.63 -32.23 -1.15
CA ILE A 556 11.16 -33.09 -2.25
C ILE A 556 11.19 -34.54 -1.80
N THR A 557 11.71 -34.83 -0.61
CA THR A 557 11.84 -36.16 -0.06
C THR A 557 10.49 -36.78 0.34
N GLU A 558 9.60 -36.03 0.97
CA GLU A 558 8.24 -36.50 1.34
C GLU A 558 7.40 -36.91 0.13
N LYS A 559 7.56 -36.20 -0.99
CA LYS A 559 6.85 -36.50 -2.25
C LYS A 559 7.61 -37.46 -3.15
N GLN A 560 8.70 -38.05 -2.69
CA GLN A 560 9.58 -38.97 -3.42
C GLN A 560 10.06 -38.41 -4.78
N LEU A 561 10.24 -37.10 -4.88
CA LEU A 561 10.69 -36.43 -6.11
C LEU A 561 12.20 -36.53 -6.30
N ASP A 562 12.93 -36.97 -5.30
CA ASP A 562 14.35 -37.34 -5.31
C ASP A 562 14.64 -38.64 -6.07
N LYS A 563 13.60 -39.39 -6.50
CA LYS A 563 13.72 -40.60 -7.31
C LYS A 563 13.81 -40.35 -8.83
N SER A 564 13.62 -39.12 -9.30
CA SER A 564 13.74 -38.76 -10.71
C SER A 564 15.18 -38.94 -11.19
N GLU A 565 15.38 -39.46 -12.40
CA GLU A 565 16.71 -39.61 -13.05
C GLU A 565 17.45 -38.27 -13.20
N LEU A 566 16.71 -37.16 -13.15
CA LEU A 566 17.24 -35.80 -13.27
C LEU A 566 17.56 -35.15 -11.92
N TYR A 567 17.33 -35.87 -10.81
CA TYR A 567 17.58 -35.32 -9.47
C TYR A 567 19.09 -35.07 -9.27
N GLY A 568 19.41 -33.82 -8.88
CA GLY A 568 20.78 -33.39 -8.62
C GLY A 568 21.70 -33.33 -9.83
N ARG A 569 21.18 -33.53 -11.05
CA ARG A 569 21.99 -33.52 -12.30
C ARG A 569 22.64 -32.16 -12.54
N TYR A 570 22.05 -31.10 -11.98
CA TYR A 570 22.49 -29.69 -12.09
C TYR A 570 22.85 -29.10 -10.74
N ASN A 571 23.40 -29.89 -9.82
CA ASN A 571 23.76 -29.46 -8.47
C ASN A 571 24.85 -28.38 -8.42
N GLY A 572 25.52 -28.10 -9.52
CA GLY A 572 26.50 -27.01 -9.67
C GLY A 572 25.88 -25.68 -10.10
N PHE A 573 24.58 -25.66 -10.43
CA PHE A 573 23.85 -24.45 -10.76
C PHE A 573 23.14 -23.92 -9.52
N GLY A 574 23.20 -22.60 -9.28
CA GLY A 574 22.42 -21.96 -8.24
C GLY A 574 20.91 -22.07 -8.53
N GLU A 575 20.07 -22.17 -7.49
CA GLU A 575 18.60 -22.23 -7.62
C GLU A 575 18.05 -21.09 -8.49
N GLU A 576 18.62 -19.90 -8.38
CA GLU A 576 18.23 -18.73 -9.18
C GLU A 576 18.49 -18.91 -10.68
N ALA A 577 19.61 -19.51 -11.05
CA ALA A 577 19.94 -19.77 -12.45
C ALA A 577 18.98 -20.81 -13.07
N LEU A 578 18.61 -21.83 -12.30
CA LEU A 578 17.64 -22.84 -12.72
C LEU A 578 16.23 -22.26 -12.85
N LEU A 579 15.82 -21.38 -11.94
CA LEU A 579 14.55 -20.66 -12.02
C LEU A 579 14.50 -19.73 -13.23
N ALA A 580 15.60 -19.00 -13.52
CA ALA A 580 15.69 -18.15 -14.69
C ALA A 580 15.57 -18.93 -16.01
N ALA A 581 16.17 -20.12 -16.09
CA ALA A 581 16.04 -21.01 -17.26
C ALA A 581 14.60 -21.51 -17.45
N ILE A 582 13.88 -21.85 -16.36
CA ILE A 582 12.47 -22.20 -16.40
C ILE A 582 11.61 -21.02 -16.86
N ASP A 583 11.86 -19.84 -16.32
CA ASP A 583 11.12 -18.62 -16.66
C ASP A 583 11.33 -18.23 -18.15
N ASN A 584 12.51 -18.44 -18.71
CA ASN A 584 12.76 -18.26 -20.14
C ASN A 584 11.90 -19.22 -21.00
N LEU A 585 11.81 -20.50 -20.63
CA LEU A 585 10.97 -21.46 -21.34
C LEU A 585 9.47 -21.16 -21.22
N VAL A 586 9.05 -20.51 -20.15
CA VAL A 586 7.68 -19.99 -20.00
C VAL A 586 7.45 -18.78 -20.93
N GLN A 587 8.41 -17.86 -21.01
CA GLN A 587 8.33 -16.71 -21.90
C GLN A 587 8.34 -17.09 -23.38
N GLU A 588 9.10 -18.12 -23.74
CA GLU A 588 9.12 -18.70 -25.09
C GLU A 588 7.86 -19.48 -25.45
N GLY A 589 6.94 -19.66 -24.50
CA GLY A 589 5.72 -20.44 -24.71
C GLY A 589 5.91 -21.96 -24.67
N SER A 590 7.12 -22.47 -24.40
CA SER A 590 7.40 -23.91 -24.28
C SER A 590 6.82 -24.52 -23.00
N LEU A 591 6.67 -23.73 -21.94
CA LEU A 591 6.05 -24.10 -20.67
C LEU A 591 4.90 -23.16 -20.34
N ARG A 592 3.94 -23.66 -19.56
CA ARG A 592 2.81 -22.88 -19.05
C ARG A 592 2.70 -23.05 -17.54
N ILE A 593 2.48 -21.93 -16.82
CA ILE A 593 2.20 -21.92 -15.39
C ILE A 593 0.70 -21.70 -15.20
N THR A 594 0.07 -22.49 -14.31
CA THR A 594 -1.34 -22.29 -13.96
C THR A 594 -1.49 -21.11 -13.00
N SER A 595 -2.64 -20.43 -13.05
CA SER A 595 -3.05 -19.48 -12.02
C SER A 595 -3.53 -20.22 -10.76
N GLY A 596 -3.23 -19.70 -9.54
CA GLY A 596 -3.71 -20.25 -8.27
C GLY A 596 -2.66 -20.19 -7.15
N LEU A 597 -3.06 -20.55 -5.95
CA LEU A 597 -2.23 -20.55 -4.72
C LEU A 597 -0.96 -21.41 -4.82
N TYR A 598 -1.03 -22.49 -5.60
CA TYR A 598 0.11 -23.39 -5.87
C TYR A 598 0.27 -23.54 -7.38
N PRO A 599 0.90 -22.55 -8.05
CA PRO A 599 1.08 -22.58 -9.50
C PRO A 599 1.80 -23.85 -9.92
N LYS A 600 1.22 -24.59 -10.85
CA LYS A 600 1.77 -25.82 -11.40
C LYS A 600 2.37 -25.54 -12.77
N LEU A 601 3.42 -26.25 -13.12
CA LEU A 601 4.13 -26.13 -14.38
C LEU A 601 3.70 -27.24 -15.33
N PHE A 602 3.35 -26.87 -16.56
CA PHE A 602 2.95 -27.80 -17.63
C PHE A 602 3.77 -27.54 -18.89
N ILE A 603 4.05 -28.61 -19.63
CA ILE A 603 4.63 -28.48 -20.96
C ILE A 603 3.53 -28.20 -21.99
N THR A 604 3.78 -27.24 -22.90
CA THR A 604 2.86 -26.89 -24.00
C THR A 604 3.06 -27.83 -25.22
N ALA A 605 2.21 -27.70 -26.25
CA ALA A 605 2.41 -28.37 -27.52
C ALA A 605 3.77 -28.00 -28.17
N ASP A 606 4.11 -26.71 -28.13
CA ASP A 606 5.38 -26.20 -28.65
C ASP A 606 6.57 -26.72 -27.85
N GLY A 607 6.46 -26.82 -26.52
CA GLY A 607 7.49 -27.43 -25.67
C GLY A 607 7.71 -28.90 -25.95
N ARG A 608 6.65 -29.66 -26.22
CA ARG A 608 6.77 -31.08 -26.63
C ARG A 608 7.44 -31.23 -27.99
N GLY A 609 7.08 -30.37 -28.97
CA GLY A 609 7.74 -30.34 -30.27
C GLY A 609 9.23 -30.04 -30.15
N LYS A 610 9.60 -29.06 -29.33
CA LYS A 610 10.98 -28.67 -29.04
C LYS A 610 11.77 -29.81 -28.36
N LEU A 611 11.15 -30.51 -27.39
CA LEU A 611 11.76 -31.65 -26.73
C LEU A 611 12.00 -32.83 -27.69
N ALA A 612 11.13 -33.05 -28.69
CA ALA A 612 11.28 -34.13 -29.69
C ALA A 612 12.40 -33.85 -30.72
N THR A 613 12.84 -32.58 -30.84
CA THR A 613 13.93 -32.17 -31.77
C THR A 613 15.28 -31.99 -31.09
N MET A 614 15.33 -32.08 -29.75
CA MET A 614 16.53 -32.05 -28.91
C MET A 614 16.99 -33.49 -28.55
#